data_be132456dac6f3a4dc5e971602feb4e6
#
_entry.id   be132456dac6f3a4dc5e971602feb4e6
#
_cell.length_a   1.000
_cell.length_b   1.000
_cell.length_c   1.000
_cell.angle_alpha   90.00
_cell.angle_beta   90.00
_cell.angle_gamma   90.00
#
_symmetry.space_group_name_H-M   'P 1'
#
loop_
_entity.id
_entity.type
_entity.pdbx_description
1 polymer ?
#
loop_
_entity_poly.entity_id
_entity_poly.type
_entity_poly.pdbx_seq_one_letter_code
_entity_poly.pdbx_strand_id
1 'polypeptide(L)'
;MPDRQAALSEAQIDQFVHEGYVRIDDAFPRDIADACRAILWLATGCAPDEPSTWTEPVVRLGDYAAPPFRAAVNTSKLLAAFDSLVGVDRWLPRASLGTFPIRFPSPEDPGDCGWHIDPSFGWENEPNFLEWRANFQSRGRALLMLFLFSDVGDDDAPTRLRVGSHVEIARRLAPHGERGLTLRELASTEFRESAHLPEALATGRAGTVYLCHPFLVHAAQPHRGRVPRFLAQPPLLPRGPFDPRRTDGHDSPVERAIRLALD
;
A
#
# COMPACT_ATOMS: atom_id res chain seq x y z
N MET A 1 -8.20 3.10 -30.46
CA MET A 1 -7.80 3.48 -29.10
C MET A 1 -8.53 2.53 -28.19
N PRO A 2 -7.87 1.78 -27.28
CA PRO A 2 -8.61 0.98 -26.33
C PRO A 2 -9.47 1.92 -25.48
N ASP A 3 -10.71 1.49 -25.21
CA ASP A 3 -11.65 2.17 -24.33
C ASP A 3 -10.92 2.59 -23.04
N ARG A 4 -10.79 3.89 -22.79
CA ARG A 4 -10.34 4.40 -21.49
C ARG A 4 -11.45 4.05 -20.50
N GLN A 5 -11.29 2.95 -19.82
CA GLN A 5 -12.12 2.59 -18.67
C GLN A 5 -12.11 3.80 -17.72
N ALA A 6 -13.26 4.12 -17.14
CA ALA A 6 -13.47 5.37 -16.42
C ALA A 6 -12.38 5.60 -15.36
N ALA A 7 -11.78 6.78 -15.40
CA ALA A 7 -10.99 7.33 -14.31
C ALA A 7 -11.79 7.30 -13.01
N LEU A 8 -11.12 7.45 -11.85
CA LEU A 8 -11.80 7.56 -10.56
C LEU A 8 -12.83 8.69 -10.60
N SER A 9 -13.96 8.49 -9.96
CA SER A 9 -14.97 9.53 -9.78
C SER A 9 -14.44 10.63 -8.85
N GLU A 10 -15.02 11.84 -8.93
CA GLU A 10 -14.69 12.94 -8.01
C GLU A 10 -14.84 12.52 -6.55
N ALA A 11 -15.89 11.79 -6.19
CA ALA A 11 -16.08 11.28 -4.83
C ALA A 11 -14.96 10.32 -4.38
N GLN A 12 -14.43 9.48 -5.28
CA GLN A 12 -13.29 8.61 -4.97
C GLN A 12 -11.99 9.41 -4.81
N ILE A 13 -11.81 10.44 -5.60
CA ILE A 13 -10.66 11.36 -5.48
C ILE A 13 -10.75 12.12 -4.16
N ASP A 14 -11.92 12.64 -3.81
CA ASP A 14 -12.14 13.33 -2.54
C ASP A 14 -11.94 12.41 -1.34
N GLN A 15 -12.43 11.16 -1.43
CA GLN A 15 -12.15 10.14 -0.43
C GLN A 15 -10.63 9.94 -0.26
N PHE A 16 -9.89 9.78 -1.34
CA PHE A 16 -8.43 9.61 -1.27
C PHE A 16 -7.75 10.82 -0.61
N VAL A 17 -8.18 12.04 -0.96
CA VAL A 17 -7.59 13.28 -0.42
C VAL A 17 -7.84 13.43 1.08
N HIS A 18 -9.03 13.09 1.57
CA HIS A 18 -9.40 13.32 2.97
C HIS A 18 -9.18 12.09 3.87
N GLU A 19 -9.40 10.89 3.34
CA GLU A 19 -9.27 9.65 4.10
C GLU A 19 -7.89 8.99 3.93
N GLY A 20 -7.15 9.33 2.85
CA GLY A 20 -5.83 8.81 2.54
C GLY A 20 -5.83 7.49 1.78
N TYR A 21 -6.98 7.00 1.34
CA TYR A 21 -7.07 5.79 0.51
C TYR A 21 -8.32 5.77 -0.35
N VAL A 22 -8.28 4.95 -1.39
CA VAL A 22 -9.46 4.56 -2.18
C VAL A 22 -9.42 3.06 -2.45
N ARG A 23 -10.58 2.41 -2.35
CA ARG A 23 -10.78 1.00 -2.68
C ARG A 23 -11.25 0.87 -4.12
N ILE A 24 -10.66 -0.07 -4.85
CA ILE A 24 -11.04 -0.42 -6.22
C ILE A 24 -11.39 -1.90 -6.26
N ASP A 25 -12.68 -2.21 -6.33
CA ASP A 25 -13.14 -3.57 -6.53
C ASP A 25 -12.94 -4.00 -7.98
N ASP A 26 -12.73 -5.30 -8.21
CA ASP A 26 -12.48 -5.86 -9.52
C ASP A 26 -11.40 -5.07 -10.30
N ALA A 27 -10.32 -4.69 -9.59
CA ALA A 27 -9.19 -3.99 -10.18
C ALA A 27 -8.41 -4.87 -11.16
N PHE A 28 -8.41 -6.18 -10.92
CA PHE A 28 -7.92 -7.22 -11.81
C PHE A 28 -8.79 -8.48 -11.69
N PRO A 29 -8.86 -9.32 -12.74
CA PRO A 29 -9.71 -10.51 -12.77
C PRO A 29 -9.33 -11.58 -11.73
N ARG A 30 -10.31 -12.32 -11.24
CA ARG A 30 -10.12 -13.40 -10.25
C ARG A 30 -9.24 -14.53 -10.77
N ASP A 31 -9.35 -14.91 -12.03
CA ASP A 31 -8.50 -15.92 -12.65
C ASP A 31 -7.01 -15.52 -12.66
N ILE A 32 -6.71 -14.24 -12.81
CA ILE A 32 -5.34 -13.71 -12.62
C ILE A 32 -4.91 -13.84 -11.15
N ALA A 33 -5.80 -13.54 -10.19
CA ALA A 33 -5.50 -13.75 -8.77
C ALA A 33 -5.20 -15.22 -8.47
N ASP A 34 -6.00 -16.14 -9.02
CA ASP A 34 -5.85 -17.58 -8.86
C ASP A 34 -4.52 -18.08 -9.45
N ALA A 35 -4.14 -17.60 -10.63
CA ALA A 35 -2.86 -17.92 -11.27
C ALA A 35 -1.67 -17.40 -10.44
N CYS A 36 -1.75 -16.19 -9.86
CA CYS A 36 -0.74 -15.66 -8.96
C CYS A 36 -0.64 -16.51 -7.68
N ARG A 37 -1.77 -16.85 -7.06
CA ARG A 37 -1.79 -17.69 -5.85
C ARG A 37 -1.17 -19.07 -6.07
N ALA A 38 -1.40 -19.70 -7.21
CA ALA A 38 -0.78 -20.98 -7.54
C ALA A 38 0.76 -20.91 -7.48
N ILE A 39 1.35 -19.82 -7.99
CA ILE A 39 2.80 -19.59 -7.92
C ILE A 39 3.24 -19.32 -6.48
N LEU A 40 2.48 -18.49 -5.75
CA LEU A 40 2.82 -18.10 -4.38
C LEU A 40 2.72 -19.29 -3.42
N TRP A 41 1.75 -20.18 -3.58
CA TRP A 41 1.65 -21.42 -2.80
C TRP A 41 2.92 -22.26 -2.91
N LEU A 42 3.41 -22.47 -4.13
CA LEU A 42 4.67 -23.20 -4.34
C LEU A 42 5.85 -22.51 -3.63
N ALA A 43 5.86 -21.18 -3.65
CA ALA A 43 6.94 -20.38 -3.06
C ALA A 43 6.89 -20.38 -1.52
N THR A 44 5.71 -20.56 -0.90
CA THR A 44 5.61 -20.66 0.57
C THR A 44 6.19 -21.95 1.12
N GLY A 45 6.30 -23.00 0.30
CA GLY A 45 6.65 -24.35 0.75
C GLY A 45 5.54 -25.07 1.53
N CYS A 46 4.36 -24.46 1.65
CA CYS A 46 3.20 -25.00 2.35
C CYS A 46 2.23 -25.68 1.37
N ALA A 47 1.49 -26.68 1.83
CA ALA A 47 0.44 -27.33 1.05
C ALA A 47 -0.91 -26.64 1.28
N PRO A 48 -1.68 -26.33 0.21
CA PRO A 48 -2.97 -25.62 0.34
C PRO A 48 -4.01 -26.35 1.20
N ASP A 49 -4.02 -27.68 1.12
CA ASP A 49 -5.04 -28.52 1.76
C ASP A 49 -4.53 -29.20 3.05
N GLU A 50 -3.30 -28.86 3.51
CA GLU A 50 -2.68 -29.46 4.69
C GLU A 50 -2.29 -28.38 5.71
N PRO A 51 -3.22 -27.92 6.60
CA PRO A 51 -2.95 -26.89 7.61
C PRO A 51 -1.76 -27.20 8.55
N SER A 52 -1.41 -28.48 8.70
CA SER A 52 -0.22 -28.90 9.48
C SER A 52 1.10 -28.40 8.90
N THR A 53 1.12 -27.99 7.62
CA THR A 53 2.30 -27.41 6.96
C THR A 53 2.42 -25.89 7.18
N TRP A 54 1.39 -25.24 7.73
CA TRP A 54 1.34 -23.79 7.97
C TRP A 54 1.96 -23.47 9.34
N THR A 55 3.26 -23.68 9.45
CA THR A 55 3.99 -23.60 10.73
C THR A 55 4.35 -22.18 11.16
N GLU A 56 4.35 -21.24 10.21
CA GLU A 56 4.70 -19.85 10.48
C GLU A 56 3.47 -18.94 10.33
N PRO A 57 3.22 -17.99 11.23
CA PRO A 57 2.11 -17.04 11.10
C PRO A 57 2.25 -16.14 9.86
N VAL A 58 3.47 -15.92 9.37
CA VAL A 58 3.76 -15.08 8.19
C VAL A 58 4.93 -15.65 7.40
N VAL A 59 4.70 -15.99 6.14
CA VAL A 59 5.76 -16.27 5.16
C VAL A 59 5.96 -15.03 4.29
N ARG A 60 7.17 -14.45 4.30
CA ARG A 60 7.50 -13.25 3.54
C ARG A 60 8.19 -13.62 2.23
N LEU A 61 7.50 -13.33 1.12
CA LEU A 61 8.02 -13.54 -0.23
C LEU A 61 8.38 -12.19 -0.87
N GLY A 62 9.35 -12.22 -1.78
CA GLY A 62 9.85 -11.04 -2.48
C GLY A 62 9.00 -10.59 -3.67
N ASP A 63 9.67 -10.09 -4.71
CA ASP A 63 9.07 -9.63 -5.97
C ASP A 63 8.91 -10.77 -6.98
N TYR A 64 7.77 -10.77 -7.68
CA TYR A 64 7.46 -11.72 -8.75
C TYR A 64 7.12 -10.99 -10.04
N ALA A 65 7.81 -11.36 -11.12
CA ALA A 65 7.68 -10.79 -12.46
C ALA A 65 7.05 -11.75 -13.49
N ALA A 66 6.50 -12.90 -13.05
CA ALA A 66 5.81 -13.82 -13.96
C ALA A 66 4.59 -13.15 -14.61
N PRO A 67 4.14 -13.61 -15.79
CA PRO A 67 3.09 -12.95 -16.56
C PRO A 67 1.82 -12.59 -15.76
N PRO A 68 1.25 -13.45 -14.88
CA PRO A 68 0.04 -13.10 -14.14
C PRO A 68 0.25 -11.91 -13.18
N PHE A 69 1.41 -11.76 -12.54
CA PHE A 69 1.69 -10.60 -11.67
C PHE A 69 1.78 -9.31 -12.47
N ARG A 70 2.41 -9.34 -13.66
CA ARG A 70 2.43 -8.19 -14.56
C ARG A 70 1.05 -7.83 -15.08
N ALA A 71 0.22 -8.82 -15.38
CA ALA A 71 -1.16 -8.59 -15.80
C ALA A 71 -2.00 -7.97 -14.68
N ALA A 72 -1.85 -8.44 -13.43
CA ALA A 72 -2.58 -7.91 -12.27
C ALA A 72 -2.32 -6.41 -12.05
N VAL A 73 -1.07 -5.94 -12.19
CA VAL A 73 -0.71 -4.53 -11.89
C VAL A 73 -0.92 -3.57 -13.06
N ASN A 74 -1.09 -4.06 -14.29
CA ASN A 74 -1.18 -3.24 -15.49
C ASN A 74 -2.57 -3.30 -16.16
N THR A 75 -3.63 -3.53 -15.39
CA THR A 75 -4.99 -3.44 -15.93
C THR A 75 -5.32 -1.99 -16.31
N SER A 76 -6.13 -1.78 -17.35
CA SER A 76 -6.55 -0.44 -17.78
C SER A 76 -7.20 0.35 -16.63
N LYS A 77 -7.94 -0.33 -15.76
CA LYS A 77 -8.58 0.25 -14.57
C LYS A 77 -7.57 0.82 -13.57
N LEU A 78 -6.51 0.07 -13.27
CA LEU A 78 -5.45 0.52 -12.37
C LEU A 78 -4.61 1.64 -12.98
N LEU A 79 -4.24 1.53 -14.26
CA LEU A 79 -3.48 2.58 -14.95
C LEU A 79 -4.24 3.90 -14.95
N ALA A 80 -5.55 3.88 -15.25
CA ALA A 80 -6.41 5.07 -15.16
C ALA A 80 -6.51 5.64 -13.74
N ALA A 81 -6.55 4.77 -12.71
CA ALA A 81 -6.56 5.21 -11.32
C ALA A 81 -5.22 5.85 -10.89
N PHE A 82 -4.09 5.31 -11.36
CA PHE A 82 -2.77 5.91 -11.13
C PHE A 82 -2.67 7.29 -11.78
N ASP A 83 -3.15 7.43 -13.03
CA ASP A 83 -3.22 8.73 -13.71
C ASP A 83 -4.09 9.73 -12.94
N SER A 84 -5.24 9.27 -12.39
CA SER A 84 -6.15 10.12 -11.62
C SER A 84 -5.53 10.62 -10.32
N LEU A 85 -4.77 9.78 -9.59
CA LEU A 85 -4.24 10.12 -8.26
C LEU A 85 -2.87 10.78 -8.31
N VAL A 86 -2.01 10.37 -9.23
CA VAL A 86 -0.60 10.80 -9.31
C VAL A 86 -0.38 11.81 -10.44
N GLY A 87 -1.16 11.69 -11.50
CA GLY A 87 -1.04 12.47 -12.74
C GLY A 87 -0.45 11.65 -13.88
N VAL A 88 -0.90 11.94 -15.09
CA VAL A 88 -0.41 11.33 -16.34
C VAL A 88 1.10 11.53 -16.46
N ASP A 89 1.83 10.48 -16.81
CA ASP A 89 3.29 10.47 -16.95
C ASP A 89 4.10 10.84 -15.68
N ARG A 90 3.47 10.87 -14.51
CA ARG A 90 4.16 11.21 -13.24
C ARG A 90 4.55 9.99 -12.41
N TRP A 91 4.27 8.79 -12.85
CA TRP A 91 4.60 7.53 -12.18
C TRP A 91 5.33 6.57 -13.13
N LEU A 92 6.03 5.57 -12.56
CA LEU A 92 6.79 4.57 -13.30
C LEU A 92 5.97 3.29 -13.45
N PRO A 93 5.83 2.72 -14.68
CA PRO A 93 5.19 1.43 -14.90
C PRO A 93 5.86 0.32 -14.09
N ARG A 94 5.07 -0.61 -13.57
CA ARG A 94 5.57 -1.74 -12.81
C ARG A 94 5.75 -2.98 -13.70
N ALA A 95 6.90 -3.64 -13.54
CA ALA A 95 7.20 -4.90 -14.21
C ALA A 95 7.04 -6.13 -13.29
N SER A 96 6.81 -5.90 -11.99
CA SER A 96 6.69 -6.94 -10.96
C SER A 96 5.71 -6.52 -9.86
N LEU A 97 5.30 -7.45 -9.03
CA LEU A 97 4.56 -7.25 -7.80
C LEU A 97 5.30 -7.91 -6.63
N GLY A 98 5.31 -7.27 -5.49
CA GLY A 98 5.88 -7.68 -4.20
C GLY A 98 5.90 -6.47 -3.25
N THR A 99 6.19 -6.61 -1.98
CA THR A 99 6.42 -7.85 -1.27
C THR A 99 5.11 -8.56 -0.92
N PHE A 100 5.18 -9.86 -0.63
CA PHE A 100 4.02 -10.66 -0.25
C PHE A 100 4.17 -11.16 1.19
N PRO A 101 3.60 -10.51 2.20
CA PRO A 101 3.45 -11.07 3.54
C PRO A 101 2.24 -12.00 3.56
N ILE A 102 2.45 -13.26 3.16
CA ILE A 102 1.40 -14.28 3.20
C ILE A 102 1.13 -14.62 4.66
N ARG A 103 -0.13 -14.49 5.09
CA ARG A 103 -0.51 -14.76 6.48
C ARG A 103 -1.34 -16.04 6.59
N PHE A 104 -0.91 -16.88 7.51
CA PHE A 104 -1.57 -18.13 7.84
C PHE A 104 -2.37 -18.00 9.14
N PRO A 105 -3.51 -18.70 9.27
CA PRO A 105 -4.17 -18.86 10.57
C PRO A 105 -3.17 -19.39 11.60
N SER A 106 -2.96 -18.66 12.68
CA SER A 106 -2.01 -19.05 13.73
C SER A 106 -2.40 -18.43 15.07
N PRO A 107 -2.22 -19.15 16.19
CA PRO A 107 -2.33 -18.58 17.52
C PRO A 107 -1.11 -17.72 17.91
N GLU A 108 -0.02 -17.82 17.17
CA GLU A 108 1.24 -17.13 17.46
C GLU A 108 1.20 -15.67 17.04
N ASP A 109 1.94 -14.81 17.77
CA ASP A 109 2.13 -13.41 17.42
C ASP A 109 3.04 -13.33 16.17
N PRO A 110 2.58 -12.73 15.07
CA PRO A 110 3.41 -12.55 13.87
C PRO A 110 4.57 -11.55 14.06
N GLY A 111 4.61 -10.78 15.14
CA GLY A 111 5.69 -9.87 15.50
C GLY A 111 5.78 -8.60 14.66
N ASP A 112 4.80 -8.32 13.80
CA ASP A 112 4.84 -7.19 12.85
C ASP A 112 3.55 -6.33 12.85
N CYS A 113 2.78 -6.37 13.94
CA CYS A 113 1.48 -5.70 14.04
C CYS A 113 1.56 -4.22 14.46
N GLY A 114 2.78 -3.64 14.50
CA GLY A 114 2.99 -2.24 14.86
C GLY A 114 2.50 -1.26 13.79
N TRP A 115 1.98 -0.11 14.23
CA TRP A 115 1.63 0.99 13.34
C TRP A 115 2.88 1.59 12.70
N HIS A 116 2.82 1.89 11.39
CA HIS A 116 3.92 2.48 10.64
C HIS A 116 3.44 3.17 9.36
N ILE A 117 4.33 3.91 8.76
CA ILE A 117 4.33 4.21 7.33
C ILE A 117 5.54 3.54 6.69
N ASP A 118 5.48 3.29 5.39
CA ASP A 118 6.65 2.79 4.69
C ASP A 118 7.65 3.92 4.42
N PRO A 119 8.94 3.72 4.70
CA PRO A 119 9.97 4.64 4.23
C PRO A 119 10.03 4.63 2.71
N SER A 120 10.47 5.72 2.11
CA SER A 120 10.37 5.92 0.67
C SER A 120 11.70 6.19 -0.04
N PHE A 121 12.80 6.44 0.69
CA PHE A 121 14.14 6.63 0.12
C PHE A 121 15.23 6.43 1.17
N GLY A 122 16.51 6.45 0.74
CA GLY A 122 17.68 6.38 1.62
C GLY A 122 18.28 4.99 1.75
N TRP A 123 17.76 4.00 1.02
CA TRP A 123 18.25 2.61 1.04
C TRP A 123 19.53 2.37 0.19
N GLU A 124 19.89 3.32 -0.69
CA GLU A 124 20.95 3.11 -1.66
C GLU A 124 22.33 2.85 -1.00
N ASN A 125 22.55 3.43 0.19
CA ASN A 125 23.80 3.31 0.93
C ASN A 125 23.61 2.93 2.40
N GLU A 126 22.39 2.55 2.79
CA GLU A 126 22.00 2.28 4.18
C GLU A 126 21.29 0.93 4.29
N PRO A 127 21.95 -0.11 4.80
CA PRO A 127 21.34 -1.42 4.95
C PRO A 127 20.33 -1.50 6.10
N ASN A 128 20.40 -0.57 7.06
CA ASN A 128 19.47 -0.55 8.19
C ASN A 128 18.16 0.11 7.79
N PHE A 129 17.14 -0.70 7.59
CA PHE A 129 15.79 -0.28 7.26
C PHE A 129 15.22 0.83 8.18
N LEU A 130 15.58 0.85 9.46
CA LEU A 130 15.13 1.87 10.40
C LEU A 130 15.69 3.27 10.11
N GLU A 131 16.77 3.35 9.34
CA GLU A 131 17.40 4.61 8.93
C GLU A 131 16.89 5.11 7.56
N TRP A 132 16.09 4.30 6.86
CA TRP A 132 15.41 4.76 5.65
C TRP A 132 14.37 5.83 5.98
N ARG A 133 14.10 6.69 5.03
CA ARG A 133 13.45 7.97 5.28
C ARG A 133 12.15 8.15 4.51
N ALA A 134 11.31 9.03 5.04
CA ALA A 134 10.22 9.67 4.30
C ALA A 134 10.36 11.19 4.44
N ASN A 135 9.97 11.94 3.41
CA ASN A 135 9.98 13.39 3.44
C ASN A 135 8.66 13.97 2.94
N PHE A 136 8.45 15.25 3.19
CA PHE A 136 7.24 15.99 2.86
C PHE A 136 6.87 15.95 1.35
N GLN A 137 7.86 15.81 0.47
CA GLN A 137 7.66 15.71 -0.98
C GLN A 137 7.37 14.27 -1.46
N SER A 138 7.24 13.33 -0.55
CA SER A 138 7.07 11.89 -0.84
C SER A 138 8.05 11.36 -1.90
N ARG A 139 9.33 11.74 -1.76
CA ARG A 139 10.39 11.25 -2.64
C ARG A 139 10.41 9.72 -2.65
N GLY A 140 10.38 9.12 -3.84
CA GLY A 140 10.52 7.67 -4.01
C GLY A 140 9.25 6.85 -3.83
N ARG A 141 8.10 7.45 -3.41
CA ARG A 141 6.83 6.72 -3.31
C ARG A 141 5.65 7.60 -3.71
N ALA A 142 4.91 7.20 -4.74
CA ALA A 142 3.68 7.88 -5.15
C ALA A 142 2.45 7.33 -4.42
N LEU A 143 2.36 6.01 -4.27
CA LEU A 143 1.28 5.33 -3.55
C LEU A 143 1.85 4.12 -2.79
N LEU A 144 1.22 3.77 -1.67
CA LEU A 144 1.22 2.43 -1.11
C LEU A 144 0.03 1.69 -1.76
N MET A 145 0.25 0.47 -2.22
CA MET A 145 -0.81 -0.32 -2.84
C MET A 145 -0.99 -1.64 -2.09
N LEU A 146 -2.24 -2.05 -1.86
CA LEU A 146 -2.56 -3.34 -1.26
C LEU A 146 -3.38 -4.14 -2.28
N PHE A 147 -2.79 -5.19 -2.84
CA PHE A 147 -3.42 -6.07 -3.82
C PHE A 147 -3.92 -7.33 -3.13
N LEU A 148 -5.22 -7.58 -3.13
CA LEU A 148 -5.80 -8.79 -2.54
C LEU A 148 -5.85 -9.91 -3.58
N PHE A 149 -5.07 -10.96 -3.36
CA PHE A 149 -5.04 -12.16 -4.20
C PHE A 149 -5.92 -13.29 -3.64
N SER A 150 -6.38 -13.19 -2.40
CA SER A 150 -7.43 -14.02 -1.80
C SER A 150 -8.60 -13.14 -1.38
N ASP A 151 -9.75 -13.74 -1.11
CA ASP A 151 -10.81 -13.05 -0.38
C ASP A 151 -10.27 -12.74 1.03
N VAL A 152 -10.58 -11.57 1.57
CA VAL A 152 -10.12 -11.08 2.88
C VAL A 152 -11.31 -10.52 3.64
N GLY A 153 -11.76 -11.23 4.65
CA GLY A 153 -12.74 -10.78 5.63
C GLY A 153 -12.09 -10.16 6.87
N ASP A 154 -12.90 -9.81 7.85
CA ASP A 154 -12.45 -9.12 9.07
C ASP A 154 -11.48 -9.97 9.92
N ASP A 155 -11.63 -11.31 9.90
CA ASP A 155 -10.78 -12.24 10.64
C ASP A 155 -9.53 -12.70 9.85
N ASP A 156 -9.46 -12.40 8.54
CA ASP A 156 -8.40 -12.88 7.65
C ASP A 156 -7.18 -11.94 7.64
N ALA A 157 -6.90 -11.32 8.77
CA ALA A 157 -5.79 -10.38 8.96
C ALA A 157 -5.76 -9.23 7.93
N PRO A 158 -6.88 -8.53 7.63
CA PRO A 158 -6.85 -7.37 6.75
C PRO A 158 -5.86 -6.32 7.28
N THR A 159 -5.20 -5.59 6.38
CA THR A 159 -4.37 -4.45 6.81
C THR A 159 -5.27 -3.39 7.45
N ARG A 160 -4.90 -2.92 8.65
CA ARG A 160 -5.59 -1.83 9.34
C ARG A 160 -5.06 -0.50 8.81
N LEU A 161 -5.96 0.44 8.51
CA LEU A 161 -5.66 1.76 8.00
C LEU A 161 -6.20 2.80 8.97
N ARG A 162 -5.38 3.77 9.41
CA ARG A 162 -5.86 4.93 10.17
C ARG A 162 -6.33 6.00 9.21
N VAL A 163 -7.64 6.16 9.11
CA VAL A 163 -8.32 7.06 8.17
C VAL A 163 -7.91 8.51 8.43
N GLY A 164 -7.38 9.21 7.42
CA GLY A 164 -6.95 10.61 7.53
C GLY A 164 -5.56 10.82 8.14
N SER A 165 -4.88 9.78 8.61
CA SER A 165 -3.59 9.88 9.30
C SER A 165 -2.46 10.46 8.44
N HIS A 166 -2.58 10.39 7.13
CA HIS A 166 -1.60 10.93 6.19
C HIS A 166 -1.42 12.45 6.34
N VAL A 167 -2.45 13.18 6.76
CA VAL A 167 -2.38 14.62 7.04
C VAL A 167 -1.51 14.88 8.28
N GLU A 168 -1.69 14.08 9.35
CA GLU A 168 -0.87 14.21 10.57
C GLU A 168 0.61 13.92 10.29
N ILE A 169 0.88 12.89 9.47
CA ILE A 169 2.25 12.56 9.07
C ILE A 169 2.83 13.64 8.15
N ALA A 170 2.06 14.17 7.20
CA ALA A 170 2.51 15.29 6.36
C ALA A 170 2.86 16.52 7.22
N ARG A 171 2.04 16.86 8.23
CA ARG A 171 2.30 17.95 9.19
C ARG A 171 3.58 17.72 9.97
N ARG A 172 3.83 16.48 10.41
CA ARG A 172 5.06 16.11 11.10
C ARG A 172 6.30 16.19 10.20
N LEU A 173 6.17 15.83 8.91
CA LEU A 173 7.28 15.86 7.95
C LEU A 173 7.61 17.28 7.44
N ALA A 174 6.63 18.19 7.38
CA ALA A 174 6.77 19.52 6.78
C ALA A 174 7.95 20.36 7.32
N PRO A 175 8.23 20.40 8.64
CA PRO A 175 9.38 21.15 9.18
C PRO A 175 10.74 20.58 8.79
N HIS A 176 10.80 19.29 8.35
CA HIS A 176 12.05 18.59 8.04
C HIS A 176 12.43 18.65 6.56
N GLY A 177 11.62 19.30 5.72
CA GLY A 177 11.91 19.57 4.31
C GLY A 177 12.32 18.33 3.50
N GLU A 178 13.32 18.49 2.64
CA GLU A 178 13.82 17.41 1.77
C GLU A 178 14.53 16.29 2.54
N ARG A 179 15.16 16.60 3.66
CA ARG A 179 15.80 15.60 4.51
C ARG A 179 14.80 14.60 5.06
N GLY A 180 13.61 15.05 5.45
CA GLY A 180 12.59 14.24 6.08
C GLY A 180 13.03 13.62 7.41
N LEU A 181 12.34 12.55 7.83
CA LEU A 181 12.60 11.76 9.03
C LEU A 181 12.91 10.32 8.67
N THR A 182 13.74 9.67 9.48
CA THR A 182 13.98 8.23 9.42
C THR A 182 12.76 7.47 9.93
N LEU A 183 12.63 6.19 9.57
CA LEU A 183 11.59 5.35 10.15
C LEU A 183 11.72 5.24 11.67
N ARG A 184 12.95 5.20 12.20
CA ARG A 184 13.22 5.22 13.65
C ARG A 184 12.66 6.49 14.30
N GLU A 185 12.92 7.67 13.72
CA GLU A 185 12.39 8.94 14.20
C GLU A 185 10.86 8.98 14.14
N LEU A 186 10.26 8.46 13.06
CA LEU A 186 8.81 8.37 12.89
C LEU A 186 8.17 7.40 13.89
N ALA A 187 8.78 6.23 14.10
CA ALA A 187 8.28 5.23 15.02
C ALA A 187 8.46 5.60 16.51
N SER A 188 9.29 6.61 16.83
CA SER A 188 9.59 7.01 18.21
C SER A 188 8.36 7.45 19.02
N THR A 189 7.31 7.91 18.34
CA THR A 189 6.02 8.28 18.94
C THR A 189 5.00 7.16 18.91
N GLU A 190 5.32 5.98 18.32
CA GLU A 190 4.37 4.91 18.04
C GLU A 190 3.15 5.41 17.23
N PHE A 191 3.33 6.48 16.45
CA PHE A 191 2.28 7.15 15.68
C PHE A 191 1.07 7.58 16.53
N ARG A 192 1.32 8.00 17.80
CA ARG A 192 0.26 8.41 18.75
C ARG A 192 -0.51 9.63 18.30
N GLU A 193 0.10 10.51 17.51
CA GLU A 193 -0.53 11.67 16.92
C GLU A 193 -1.79 11.33 16.09
N SER A 194 -1.84 10.14 15.52
CA SER A 194 -2.97 9.65 14.75
C SER A 194 -3.85 8.61 15.47
N ALA A 195 -3.57 8.32 16.76
CA ALA A 195 -4.25 7.26 17.50
C ALA A 195 -5.75 7.53 17.78
N HIS A 196 -6.17 8.78 17.70
CA HIS A 196 -7.56 9.20 17.87
C HIS A 196 -8.42 9.05 16.61
N LEU A 197 -7.79 8.77 15.46
CA LEU A 197 -8.47 8.68 14.18
C LEU A 197 -9.18 7.31 14.01
N PRO A 198 -10.28 7.27 13.24
CA PRO A 198 -10.97 6.02 12.99
C PRO A 198 -10.10 5.04 12.18
N GLU A 199 -10.36 3.75 12.38
CA GLU A 199 -9.69 2.68 11.66
C GLU A 199 -10.62 2.06 10.61
N ALA A 200 -10.06 1.72 9.46
CA ALA A 200 -10.69 0.93 8.41
C ALA A 200 -9.88 -0.36 8.17
N LEU A 201 -10.57 -1.41 7.73
CA LEU A 201 -9.95 -2.70 7.40
C LEU A 201 -9.89 -2.86 5.88
N ALA A 202 -8.74 -3.22 5.35
CA ALA A 202 -8.55 -3.47 3.93
C ALA A 202 -9.09 -4.86 3.55
N THR A 203 -10.41 -5.00 3.58
CA THR A 203 -11.17 -6.21 3.23
C THR A 203 -11.62 -6.19 1.77
N GLY A 204 -11.98 -7.35 1.22
CA GLY A 204 -12.52 -7.44 -0.14
C GLY A 204 -12.36 -8.82 -0.75
N ARG A 205 -12.86 -8.96 -1.98
CA ARG A 205 -12.65 -10.16 -2.78
C ARG A 205 -11.27 -10.13 -3.44
N ALA A 206 -10.78 -11.30 -3.84
CA ALA A 206 -9.62 -11.40 -4.73
C ALA A 206 -9.83 -10.53 -5.98
N GLY A 207 -8.84 -9.72 -6.32
CA GLY A 207 -8.96 -8.69 -7.37
C GLY A 207 -9.23 -7.28 -6.86
N THR A 208 -9.52 -7.10 -5.56
CA THR A 208 -9.63 -5.77 -4.94
C THR A 208 -8.24 -5.18 -4.71
N VAL A 209 -8.09 -3.87 -4.96
CA VAL A 209 -6.87 -3.10 -4.67
C VAL A 209 -7.21 -1.86 -3.87
N TYR A 210 -6.43 -1.61 -2.82
CA TYR A 210 -6.44 -0.34 -2.12
C TYR A 210 -5.27 0.51 -2.61
N LEU A 211 -5.56 1.73 -3.06
CA LEU A 211 -4.56 2.74 -3.38
C LEU A 211 -4.50 3.72 -2.22
N CYS A 212 -3.40 3.71 -1.50
CA CYS A 212 -3.22 4.46 -0.27
C CYS A 212 -2.20 5.58 -0.48
N HIS A 213 -2.42 6.71 0.19
CA HIS A 213 -1.46 7.80 0.26
C HIS A 213 -0.15 7.30 0.93
N PRO A 214 1.04 7.71 0.47
CA PRO A 214 2.32 7.24 1.00
C PRO A 214 2.49 7.42 2.51
N PHE A 215 1.81 8.41 3.09
CA PHE A 215 1.90 8.74 4.51
C PHE A 215 0.76 8.12 5.35
N LEU A 216 -0.11 7.31 4.75
CA LEU A 216 -1.18 6.66 5.50
C LEU A 216 -0.61 5.68 6.52
N VAL A 217 -0.88 5.92 7.80
CA VAL A 217 -0.47 5.04 8.89
C VAL A 217 -1.28 3.76 8.80
N HIS A 218 -0.57 2.64 8.75
CA HIS A 218 -1.19 1.34 8.60
C HIS A 218 -0.50 0.29 9.48
N ALA A 219 -1.15 -0.82 9.70
CA ALA A 219 -0.60 -1.92 10.47
C ALA A 219 -1.14 -3.26 9.99
N ALA A 220 -0.32 -4.28 10.12
CA ALA A 220 -0.77 -5.65 10.05
C ALA A 220 -1.55 -6.04 11.31
N GLN A 221 -2.12 -7.25 11.31
CA GLN A 221 -2.74 -7.85 12.49
C GLN A 221 -2.65 -9.38 12.43
N PRO A 222 -2.85 -10.10 13.56
CA PRO A 222 -2.89 -11.55 13.60
C PRO A 222 -4.03 -12.09 12.72
N HIS A 223 -3.82 -13.26 12.14
CA HIS A 223 -4.81 -13.97 11.35
C HIS A 223 -5.67 -14.86 12.27
N ARG A 224 -6.97 -14.55 12.36
CA ARG A 224 -7.94 -15.26 13.21
C ARG A 224 -8.93 -16.09 12.40
N GLY A 225 -8.89 -15.98 11.06
CA GLY A 225 -9.72 -16.72 10.13
C GLY A 225 -9.24 -18.15 9.92
N ARG A 226 -9.63 -18.75 8.81
CA ARG A 226 -9.36 -20.18 8.51
C ARG A 226 -8.60 -20.39 7.20
N VAL A 227 -8.58 -19.39 6.32
CA VAL A 227 -7.98 -19.50 4.98
C VAL A 227 -6.82 -18.50 4.87
N PRO A 228 -5.64 -18.95 4.43
CA PRO A 228 -4.49 -18.05 4.34
C PRO A 228 -4.76 -16.83 3.47
N ARG A 229 -4.27 -15.66 3.93
CA ARG A 229 -4.37 -14.40 3.21
C ARG A 229 -3.18 -14.19 2.28
N PHE A 230 -3.45 -14.01 1.00
CA PHE A 230 -2.48 -13.63 -0.01
C PHE A 230 -2.66 -12.16 -0.39
N LEU A 231 -1.67 -11.35 -0.06
CA LEU A 231 -1.68 -9.90 -0.29
C LEU A 231 -0.30 -9.46 -0.76
N ALA A 232 -0.24 -8.52 -1.73
CA ALA A 232 0.99 -7.80 -2.08
C ALA A 232 0.94 -6.34 -1.62
N GLN A 233 2.12 -5.80 -1.25
CA GLN A 233 2.28 -4.41 -0.78
C GLN A 233 3.33 -3.64 -1.61
N PRO A 234 3.18 -3.54 -2.94
CA PRO A 234 4.15 -2.80 -3.75
C PRO A 234 3.97 -1.29 -3.61
N PRO A 235 5.07 -0.50 -3.69
CA PRO A 235 4.95 0.94 -3.92
C PRO A 235 4.62 1.21 -5.39
N LEU A 236 3.84 2.25 -5.69
CA LEU A 236 3.94 2.93 -6.97
C LEU A 236 5.05 3.98 -6.88
N LEU A 237 5.98 3.96 -7.82
CA LEU A 237 7.12 4.87 -7.80
C LEU A 237 6.82 6.13 -8.63
N PRO A 238 7.10 7.34 -8.11
CA PRO A 238 6.99 8.57 -8.90
C PRO A 238 8.17 8.75 -9.85
N ARG A 239 7.97 9.48 -10.96
CA ARG A 239 9.08 9.91 -11.84
C ARG A 239 9.93 11.02 -11.24
N GLY A 240 9.45 11.70 -10.21
CA GLY A 240 10.13 12.76 -9.49
C GLY A 240 9.42 13.08 -8.18
N PRO A 241 9.99 13.95 -7.34
CA PRO A 241 9.33 14.36 -6.10
C PRO A 241 8.05 15.14 -6.40
N PHE A 242 7.10 15.08 -5.47
CA PHE A 242 5.91 15.91 -5.52
C PHE A 242 6.23 17.34 -5.08
N ASP A 243 5.43 18.29 -5.54
CA ASP A 243 5.47 19.69 -5.07
C ASP A 243 4.14 20.07 -4.42
N PRO A 244 3.95 19.78 -3.13
CA PRO A 244 2.72 20.12 -2.42
C PRO A 244 2.45 21.62 -2.29
N ARG A 245 3.46 22.47 -2.59
CA ARG A 245 3.35 23.94 -2.52
C ARG A 245 3.14 24.60 -3.87
N ARG A 246 2.97 23.83 -4.94
CA ARG A 246 2.73 24.38 -6.28
C ARG A 246 1.43 25.19 -6.32
N THR A 247 1.46 26.27 -7.10
CA THR A 247 0.33 27.21 -7.24
C THR A 247 -0.18 27.33 -8.66
N ASP A 248 0.29 26.47 -9.56
CA ASP A 248 -0.03 26.49 -11.01
C ASP A 248 -1.36 25.80 -11.37
N GLY A 249 -2.08 25.26 -10.37
CA GLY A 249 -3.35 24.56 -10.55
C GLY A 249 -3.22 23.13 -11.10
N HIS A 250 -2.00 22.59 -11.24
CA HIS A 250 -1.72 21.25 -11.77
C HIS A 250 -1.36 20.24 -10.66
N ASP A 251 -1.84 20.46 -9.44
CA ASP A 251 -1.62 19.57 -8.32
C ASP A 251 -2.40 18.26 -8.44
N SER A 252 -1.72 17.16 -8.21
CA SER A 252 -2.33 15.85 -8.14
C SER A 252 -3.08 15.66 -6.80
N PRO A 253 -4.03 14.70 -6.71
CA PRO A 253 -4.64 14.33 -5.44
C PRO A 253 -3.65 13.97 -4.34
N VAL A 254 -2.50 13.34 -4.66
CA VAL A 254 -1.42 13.11 -3.69
C VAL A 254 -0.89 14.44 -3.14
N GLU A 255 -0.62 15.43 -3.99
CA GLU A 255 -0.14 16.76 -3.56
C GLU A 255 -1.20 17.52 -2.78
N ARG A 256 -2.48 17.45 -3.21
CA ARG A 256 -3.61 18.07 -2.48
C ARG A 256 -3.72 17.50 -1.06
N ALA A 257 -3.63 16.18 -0.92
CA ALA A 257 -3.67 15.50 0.38
C ALA A 257 -2.54 15.94 1.32
N ILE A 258 -1.31 16.13 0.79
CA ILE A 258 -0.19 16.66 1.57
C ILE A 258 -0.43 18.12 1.96
N ARG A 259 -1.02 18.92 1.07
CA ARG A 259 -1.29 20.35 1.30
C ARG A 259 -2.25 20.59 2.45
N LEU A 260 -3.23 19.69 2.70
CA LEU A 260 -4.12 19.78 3.86
C LEU A 260 -3.38 19.89 5.20
N ALA A 261 -2.11 19.49 5.24
CA ALA A 261 -1.28 19.64 6.43
C ALA A 261 -0.68 21.03 6.61
N LEU A 262 -0.76 21.91 5.59
CA LEU A 262 -0.21 23.27 5.60
C LEU A 262 -1.25 24.33 5.94
N ASP A 263 -2.54 23.99 5.79
CA ASP A 263 -3.70 24.82 6.12
C ASP A 263 -4.04 24.65 7.61
#